data_57b3d90625b946faded74c22cd0d2bab
#
_entry.id   57b3d90625b946faded74c22cd0d2bab
#
_cell.length_a   1.000
_cell.length_b   1.000
_cell.length_c   1.000
_cell.angle_alpha   90.00
_cell.angle_beta   90.00
_cell.angle_gamma   90.00
#
_symmetry.space_group_name_H-M   'P 1'
#
loop_
_entity.id
_entity.type
_entity.pdbx_description
1 polymer ?
#
loop_
_entity_poly.entity_id
_entity_poly.type
_entity_poly.pdbx_seq_one_letter_code
_entity_poly.pdbx_strand_id
1 'polypeptide(L)'
;AFIVLFIFCKWKGFSFKIYKNDVPAILVSGVLMGIHWITYFYALKLSNVAIGMLSIFTYPVITAFLEPILLKTKFQLVHLLLAFLVLAGMYFLSPSLDLENSYTIAIGFGVFSALAYALRNILLKRKVAKYNGSILMTYQTAIVGVMLFPFLFTIEPVQILSQWQALVALAVLTTAIGHTLFLMTFKHFNITTVSILSSVQPVYGILIGTIFLSEIPKGTTILGGILILSSVVIESVRSKKQPKLS
;
A
#
# COMPACT_ATOMS: atom_id res chain seq x y z
N ALA A 1 -10.09 -9.34 -8.66
CA ALA A 1 -10.42 -8.76 -7.34
C ALA A 1 -11.87 -8.26 -7.28
N PHE A 2 -12.33 -7.41 -8.23
CA PHE A 2 -13.70 -6.86 -8.21
C PHE A 2 -14.79 -7.94 -8.09
N ILE A 3 -14.77 -8.95 -8.96
CA ILE A 3 -15.78 -10.04 -8.97
C ILE A 3 -15.80 -10.77 -7.62
N VAL A 4 -14.63 -11.09 -7.06
CA VAL A 4 -14.51 -11.79 -5.78
C VAL A 4 -15.12 -10.95 -4.64
N LEU A 5 -14.75 -9.67 -4.56
CA LEU A 5 -15.29 -8.75 -3.56
C LEU A 5 -16.79 -8.50 -3.72
N PHE A 6 -17.27 -8.36 -4.94
CA PHE A 6 -18.70 -8.16 -5.23
C PHE A 6 -19.53 -9.37 -4.79
N ILE A 7 -19.11 -10.59 -5.15
CA ILE A 7 -19.77 -11.84 -4.73
C ILE A 7 -19.74 -11.94 -3.20
N PHE A 8 -18.58 -11.71 -2.57
CA PHE A 8 -18.44 -11.73 -1.12
C PHE A 8 -19.38 -10.73 -0.42
N CYS A 9 -19.45 -9.49 -0.90
CA CYS A 9 -20.33 -8.47 -0.33
C CYS A 9 -21.80 -8.81 -0.48
N LYS A 10 -22.20 -9.37 -1.63
CA LYS A 10 -23.56 -9.87 -1.87
C LYS A 10 -23.91 -11.03 -0.95
N TRP A 11 -23.02 -12.01 -0.83
CA TRP A 11 -23.21 -13.15 0.06
C TRP A 11 -23.36 -12.76 1.53
N LYS A 12 -22.58 -11.75 1.97
CA LYS A 12 -22.66 -11.20 3.34
C LYS A 12 -23.83 -10.24 3.56
N GLY A 13 -24.61 -9.91 2.54
CA GLY A 13 -25.73 -8.98 2.62
C GLY A 13 -25.31 -7.54 2.90
N PHE A 14 -24.07 -7.14 2.57
CA PHE A 14 -23.62 -5.78 2.78
C PHE A 14 -24.31 -4.81 1.82
N SER A 15 -24.75 -3.66 2.35
CA SER A 15 -25.41 -2.62 1.56
C SER A 15 -24.40 -1.90 0.65
N PHE A 16 -24.68 -1.83 -0.64
CA PHE A 16 -23.94 -1.05 -1.62
C PHE A 16 -24.35 0.43 -1.66
N LYS A 17 -25.26 0.85 -0.78
CA LYS A 17 -25.74 2.24 -0.76
C LYS A 17 -24.64 3.19 -0.30
N ILE A 18 -24.30 4.17 -1.17
CA ILE A 18 -23.37 5.27 -0.87
C ILE A 18 -24.16 6.57 -0.84
N TYR A 19 -23.91 7.41 0.17
CA TYR A 19 -24.50 8.73 0.24
C TYR A 19 -23.92 9.63 -0.86
N LYS A 20 -24.76 10.45 -1.50
CA LYS A 20 -24.35 11.32 -2.63
C LYS A 20 -23.12 12.19 -2.32
N ASN A 21 -23.02 12.72 -1.11
CA ASN A 21 -21.91 13.56 -0.67
C ASN A 21 -20.58 12.79 -0.48
N ASP A 22 -20.61 11.46 -0.42
CA ASP A 22 -19.43 10.62 -0.24
C ASP A 22 -18.91 10.03 -1.58
N VAL A 23 -19.76 10.08 -2.62
CA VAL A 23 -19.42 9.55 -3.96
C VAL A 23 -18.14 10.18 -4.53
N PRO A 24 -17.93 11.50 -4.54
CA PRO A 24 -16.73 12.10 -5.10
C PRO A 24 -15.45 11.60 -4.42
N ALA A 25 -15.46 11.47 -3.08
CA ALA A 25 -14.29 10.98 -2.34
C ALA A 25 -13.97 9.52 -2.67
N ILE A 26 -15.00 8.68 -2.86
CA ILE A 26 -14.83 7.26 -3.24
C ILE A 26 -14.31 7.17 -4.69
N LEU A 27 -14.84 7.96 -5.62
CA LEU A 27 -14.37 8.01 -7.00
C LEU A 27 -12.90 8.45 -7.06
N VAL A 28 -12.54 9.57 -6.43
CA VAL A 28 -11.18 10.07 -6.39
C VAL A 28 -10.24 9.04 -5.74
N SER A 29 -10.67 8.37 -4.67
CA SER A 29 -9.84 7.33 -4.03
C SER A 29 -9.62 6.12 -4.93
N GLY A 30 -10.59 5.74 -5.76
CA GLY A 30 -10.44 4.70 -6.77
C GLY A 30 -9.47 5.09 -7.88
N VAL A 31 -9.58 6.33 -8.37
CA VAL A 31 -8.65 6.89 -9.37
C VAL A 31 -7.22 6.95 -8.80
N LEU A 32 -7.04 7.43 -7.57
CA LEU A 32 -5.73 7.44 -6.89
C LEU A 32 -5.16 6.05 -6.71
N MET A 33 -6.00 5.05 -6.45
CA MET A 33 -5.57 3.64 -6.38
C MET A 33 -5.08 3.13 -7.75
N GLY A 34 -5.79 3.48 -8.82
CA GLY A 34 -5.37 3.16 -10.19
C GLY A 34 -4.05 3.83 -10.58
N ILE A 35 -3.91 5.13 -10.30
CA ILE A 35 -2.67 5.90 -10.50
C ILE A 35 -1.53 5.26 -9.72
N HIS A 36 -1.75 4.95 -8.42
CA HIS A 36 -0.77 4.27 -7.59
C HIS A 36 -0.27 2.97 -8.23
N TRP A 37 -1.16 2.09 -8.69
CA TRP A 37 -0.75 0.82 -9.29
C TRP A 37 -0.01 1.01 -10.61
N ILE A 38 -0.54 1.85 -11.51
CA ILE A 38 0.10 2.11 -12.81
C ILE A 38 1.53 2.63 -12.60
N THR A 39 1.69 3.66 -11.77
CA THR A 39 2.99 4.29 -11.55
C THR A 39 3.96 3.39 -10.78
N TYR A 40 3.47 2.57 -9.83
CA TYR A 40 4.29 1.60 -9.12
C TYR A 40 4.82 0.50 -10.04
N PHE A 41 3.94 -0.12 -10.83
CA PHE A 41 4.38 -1.15 -11.77
C PHE A 41 5.29 -0.59 -12.86
N TYR A 42 5.07 0.67 -13.26
CA TYR A 42 5.96 1.33 -14.20
C TYR A 42 7.35 1.60 -13.57
N ALA A 43 7.41 2.01 -12.32
CA ALA A 43 8.66 2.12 -11.57
C ALA A 43 9.42 0.79 -11.49
N LEU A 44 8.71 -0.32 -11.21
CA LEU A 44 9.29 -1.67 -11.21
C LEU A 44 9.85 -2.06 -12.59
N LYS A 45 9.14 -1.71 -13.67
CA LYS A 45 9.56 -2.00 -15.05
C LYS A 45 10.81 -1.23 -15.46
N LEU A 46 10.95 0.02 -15.01
CA LEU A 46 12.10 0.89 -15.33
C LEU A 46 13.34 0.60 -14.46
N SER A 47 13.17 -0.13 -13.37
CA SER A 47 14.25 -0.39 -12.42
C SER A 47 14.26 -1.86 -11.98
N ASN A 48 14.30 -2.10 -10.70
CA ASN A 48 14.21 -3.41 -10.08
C ASN A 48 13.27 -3.37 -8.87
N VAL A 49 13.01 -4.54 -8.28
CA VAL A 49 12.12 -4.67 -7.11
C VAL A 49 12.62 -3.83 -5.93
N ALA A 50 13.94 -3.77 -5.71
CA ALA A 50 14.53 -3.03 -4.60
C ALA A 50 14.26 -1.51 -4.69
N ILE A 51 14.48 -0.91 -5.86
CA ILE A 51 14.26 0.52 -6.10
C ILE A 51 12.76 0.83 -6.08
N GLY A 52 11.92 -0.01 -6.70
CA GLY A 52 10.48 0.13 -6.65
C GLY A 52 9.96 0.09 -5.22
N MET A 53 10.41 -0.87 -4.41
CA MET A 53 10.03 -0.97 -2.99
C MET A 53 10.55 0.21 -2.17
N LEU A 54 11.81 0.62 -2.33
CA LEU A 54 12.37 1.78 -1.62
C LEU A 54 11.53 3.04 -1.90
N SER A 55 11.20 3.28 -3.16
CA SER A 55 10.44 4.47 -3.55
C SER A 55 9.01 4.45 -3.06
N ILE A 56 8.29 3.31 -3.13
CA ILE A 56 6.92 3.23 -2.60
C ILE A 56 6.89 3.38 -1.08
N PHE A 57 7.87 2.85 -0.34
CA PHE A 57 7.94 2.98 1.11
C PHE A 57 8.30 4.40 1.60
N THR A 58 8.37 5.39 0.73
CA THR A 58 8.30 6.82 1.11
C THR A 58 6.89 7.21 1.59
N TYR A 59 5.83 6.40 1.31
CA TYR A 59 4.46 6.73 1.69
C TYR A 59 4.22 6.91 3.20
N PRO A 60 4.91 6.25 4.15
CA PRO A 60 4.75 6.54 5.58
C PRO A 60 5.22 7.96 5.94
N VAL A 61 6.32 8.44 5.33
CA VAL A 61 6.81 9.80 5.52
C VAL A 61 5.80 10.81 4.97
N ILE A 62 5.35 10.59 3.73
CA ILE A 62 4.34 11.44 3.08
C ILE A 62 3.06 11.48 3.91
N THR A 63 2.61 10.32 4.43
CA THR A 63 1.43 10.23 5.29
C THR A 63 1.63 10.98 6.60
N ALA A 64 2.79 10.86 7.25
CA ALA A 64 3.10 11.55 8.50
C ALA A 64 3.02 13.08 8.38
N PHE A 65 3.33 13.62 7.20
CA PHE A 65 3.14 15.04 6.90
C PHE A 65 1.71 15.40 6.51
N LEU A 66 1.11 14.65 5.61
CA LEU A 66 -0.18 15.01 5.00
C LEU A 66 -1.39 14.71 5.90
N GLU A 67 -1.34 13.65 6.72
CA GLU A 67 -2.46 13.27 7.58
C GLU A 67 -2.84 14.41 8.55
N PRO A 68 -1.90 15.01 9.31
CA PRO A 68 -2.22 16.12 10.21
C PRO A 68 -2.81 17.33 9.47
N ILE A 69 -2.28 17.66 8.30
CA ILE A 69 -2.72 18.81 7.50
C ILE A 69 -4.13 18.60 6.96
N LEU A 70 -4.38 17.45 6.32
CA LEU A 70 -5.65 17.18 5.64
C LEU A 70 -6.80 16.78 6.57
N LEU A 71 -6.48 16.09 7.67
CA LEU A 71 -7.45 15.67 8.66
C LEU A 71 -7.56 16.65 9.85
N LYS A 72 -6.70 17.69 9.89
CA LYS A 72 -6.63 18.70 10.98
C LYS A 72 -6.37 18.04 12.34
N THR A 73 -5.47 17.05 12.36
CA THR A 73 -5.03 16.37 13.58
C THR A 73 -3.71 16.93 14.09
N LYS A 74 -3.29 16.55 15.29
CA LYS A 74 -2.00 17.02 15.86
C LYS A 74 -0.84 16.36 15.14
N PHE A 75 0.13 17.17 14.73
CA PHE A 75 1.40 16.68 14.20
C PHE A 75 2.19 15.96 15.30
N GLN A 76 2.74 14.79 14.97
CA GLN A 76 3.52 13.99 15.91
C GLN A 76 4.92 13.72 15.35
N LEU A 77 5.91 14.39 15.89
CA LEU A 77 7.31 14.26 15.46
C LEU A 77 7.80 12.80 15.50
N VAL A 78 7.31 12.03 16.47
CA VAL A 78 7.64 10.58 16.58
C VAL A 78 7.24 9.81 15.33
N HIS A 79 6.08 10.07 14.72
CA HIS A 79 5.68 9.43 13.47
C HIS A 79 6.67 9.71 12.33
N LEU A 80 7.14 10.95 12.25
CA LEU A 80 8.12 11.34 11.24
C LEU A 80 9.45 10.63 11.46
N LEU A 81 9.95 10.59 12.71
CA LEU A 81 11.19 9.90 13.05
C LEU A 81 11.10 8.40 12.74
N LEU A 82 9.99 7.74 13.09
CA LEU A 82 9.78 6.32 12.80
C LEU A 82 9.66 6.06 11.29
N ALA A 83 9.01 6.97 10.55
CA ALA A 83 8.91 6.85 9.11
C ALA A 83 10.28 7.01 8.42
N PHE A 84 11.13 7.92 8.88
CA PHE A 84 12.52 8.00 8.42
C PHE A 84 13.34 6.77 8.79
N LEU A 85 13.12 6.19 9.97
CA LEU A 85 13.78 4.94 10.35
C LEU A 85 13.40 3.78 9.40
N VAL A 86 12.12 3.72 8.95
CA VAL A 86 11.69 2.78 7.90
C VAL A 86 12.43 3.03 6.61
N LEU A 87 12.56 4.29 6.15
CA LEU A 87 13.30 4.60 4.92
C LEU A 87 14.78 4.21 5.02
N ALA A 88 15.43 4.47 6.14
CA ALA A 88 16.80 4.05 6.39
C ALA A 88 16.93 2.51 6.33
N GLY A 89 15.98 1.79 6.96
CA GLY A 89 15.92 0.34 6.88
C GLY A 89 15.74 -0.16 5.45
N MET A 90 14.85 0.44 4.67
CA MET A 90 14.65 0.09 3.25
C MET A 90 15.90 0.33 2.40
N TYR A 91 16.65 1.41 2.68
CA TYR A 91 17.92 1.66 2.00
C TYR A 91 18.91 0.51 2.21
N PHE A 92 19.04 -0.01 3.44
CA PHE A 92 19.92 -1.15 3.73
C PHE A 92 19.40 -2.50 3.20
N LEU A 93 18.09 -2.63 2.92
CA LEU A 93 17.53 -3.80 2.26
C LEU A 93 17.84 -3.83 0.76
N SER A 94 18.11 -2.68 0.14
CA SER A 94 18.39 -2.58 -1.28
C SER A 94 19.77 -3.17 -1.61
N PRO A 95 19.87 -4.13 -2.53
CA PRO A 95 21.14 -4.80 -2.82
C PRO A 95 22.15 -3.89 -3.54
N SER A 96 21.69 -2.89 -4.28
CA SER A 96 22.51 -1.84 -4.91
C SER A 96 21.60 -0.70 -5.37
N LEU A 97 21.99 0.53 -5.07
CA LEU A 97 21.40 1.73 -5.68
C LEU A 97 22.35 2.16 -6.81
N ASP A 98 22.14 1.59 -7.98
CA ASP A 98 22.81 2.07 -9.18
C ASP A 98 21.91 3.16 -9.79
N LEU A 99 22.39 4.41 -9.74
CA LEU A 99 21.62 5.59 -10.15
C LEU A 99 21.86 5.91 -11.62
N GLU A 100 21.68 4.94 -12.51
CA GLU A 100 21.54 5.24 -13.93
C GLU A 100 20.31 6.14 -14.17
N ASN A 101 20.31 6.89 -15.28
CA ASN A 101 19.23 7.84 -15.59
C ASN A 101 17.82 7.21 -15.55
N SER A 102 17.67 5.95 -15.98
CA SER A 102 16.41 5.19 -15.92
C SER A 102 15.92 4.98 -14.49
N TYR A 103 16.81 4.80 -13.52
CA TYR A 103 16.47 4.59 -12.12
C TYR A 103 15.99 5.87 -11.42
N THR A 104 16.51 7.02 -11.81
CA THR A 104 16.01 8.32 -11.32
C THR A 104 14.55 8.52 -11.72
N ILE A 105 14.21 8.19 -12.97
CA ILE A 105 12.82 8.23 -13.46
C ILE A 105 11.95 7.23 -12.69
N ALA A 106 12.44 6.01 -12.46
CA ALA A 106 11.72 4.99 -11.68
C ALA A 106 11.43 5.44 -10.24
N ILE A 107 12.39 6.06 -9.56
CA ILE A 107 12.21 6.63 -8.23
C ILE A 107 11.14 7.72 -8.26
N GLY A 108 11.15 8.60 -9.26
CA GLY A 108 10.12 9.63 -9.45
C GLY A 108 8.72 9.03 -9.55
N PHE A 109 8.51 8.00 -10.37
CA PHE A 109 7.24 7.28 -10.47
C PHE A 109 6.86 6.57 -9.17
N GLY A 110 7.81 5.96 -8.47
CA GLY A 110 7.57 5.29 -7.20
C GLY A 110 7.16 6.26 -6.08
N VAL A 111 7.81 7.42 -5.97
CA VAL A 111 7.43 8.47 -5.01
C VAL A 111 6.07 9.08 -5.36
N PHE A 112 5.79 9.30 -6.64
CA PHE A 112 4.47 9.76 -7.09
C PHE A 112 3.38 8.71 -6.78
N SER A 113 3.68 7.44 -6.95
CA SER A 113 2.84 6.33 -6.54
C SER A 113 2.57 6.34 -5.02
N ALA A 114 3.61 6.59 -4.22
CA ALA A 114 3.51 6.72 -2.76
C ALA A 114 2.61 7.88 -2.34
N LEU A 115 2.71 9.03 -3.03
CA LEU A 115 1.85 10.18 -2.82
C LEU A 115 0.38 9.84 -3.13
N ALA A 116 0.11 9.24 -4.29
CA ALA A 116 -1.24 8.81 -4.66
C ALA A 116 -1.83 7.84 -3.64
N TYR A 117 -1.03 6.88 -3.16
CA TYR A 117 -1.44 5.92 -2.13
C TYR A 117 -1.72 6.58 -0.78
N ALA A 118 -0.87 7.51 -0.33
CA ALA A 118 -1.08 8.27 0.90
C ALA A 118 -2.37 9.10 0.83
N LEU A 119 -2.59 9.85 -0.24
CA LEU A 119 -3.80 10.63 -0.46
C LEU A 119 -5.06 9.76 -0.49
N ARG A 120 -5.01 8.64 -1.20
CA ARG A 120 -6.09 7.65 -1.23
C ARG A 120 -6.47 7.19 0.19
N ASN A 121 -5.49 6.84 1.01
CA ASN A 121 -5.70 6.37 2.36
C ASN A 121 -6.32 7.46 3.25
N ILE A 122 -5.83 8.70 3.14
CA ILE A 122 -6.35 9.87 3.90
C ILE A 122 -7.81 10.17 3.53
N LEU A 123 -8.16 10.13 2.24
CA LEU A 123 -9.54 10.33 1.80
C LEU A 123 -10.49 9.27 2.36
N LEU A 124 -10.02 8.03 2.49
CA LEU A 124 -10.84 6.93 2.96
C LEU A 124 -10.96 6.84 4.48
N LYS A 125 -10.08 7.47 5.25
CA LYS A 125 -10.09 7.42 6.72
C LYS A 125 -11.48 7.72 7.32
N ARG A 126 -12.11 8.80 6.86
CA ARG A 126 -13.46 9.17 7.32
C ARG A 126 -14.57 8.28 6.74
N LYS A 127 -14.30 7.61 5.62
CA LYS A 127 -15.30 6.77 4.94
C LYS A 127 -15.40 5.38 5.55
N VAL A 128 -14.27 4.81 6.01
CA VAL A 128 -14.27 3.49 6.67
C VAL A 128 -15.06 3.48 7.99
N ALA A 129 -15.31 4.64 8.61
CA ALA A 129 -16.19 4.73 9.77
C ALA A 129 -17.66 4.51 9.39
N LYS A 130 -18.06 4.93 8.18
CA LYS A 130 -19.46 4.88 7.70
C LYS A 130 -19.77 3.63 6.89
N TYR A 131 -18.79 3.11 6.15
CA TYR A 131 -18.98 2.03 5.18
C TYR A 131 -18.11 0.82 5.52
N ASN A 132 -18.57 -0.36 5.14
CA ASN A 132 -17.76 -1.56 5.25
C ASN A 132 -16.55 -1.46 4.30
N GLY A 133 -15.36 -1.85 4.80
CA GLY A 133 -14.12 -1.81 4.01
C GLY A 133 -14.19 -2.62 2.72
N SER A 134 -14.90 -3.77 2.74
CA SER A 134 -15.09 -4.60 1.54
C SER A 134 -15.91 -3.88 0.47
N ILE A 135 -16.93 -3.10 0.87
CA ILE A 135 -17.73 -2.27 -0.05
C ILE A 135 -16.86 -1.18 -0.68
N LEU A 136 -16.08 -0.48 0.13
CA LEU A 136 -15.17 0.57 -0.37
C LEU A 136 -14.14 -0.03 -1.35
N MET A 137 -13.56 -1.20 -1.02
CA MET A 137 -12.63 -1.89 -1.93
C MET A 137 -13.32 -2.39 -3.20
N THR A 138 -14.58 -2.84 -3.13
CA THR A 138 -15.34 -3.22 -4.33
C THR A 138 -15.48 -2.03 -5.29
N TYR A 139 -15.85 -0.86 -4.79
CA TYR A 139 -15.92 0.35 -5.63
C TYR A 139 -14.56 0.75 -6.21
N GLN A 140 -13.50 0.72 -5.40
CA GLN A 140 -12.16 1.06 -5.88
C GLN A 140 -11.68 0.09 -6.97
N THR A 141 -11.85 -1.22 -6.76
CA THR A 141 -11.45 -2.21 -7.75
C THR A 141 -12.30 -2.15 -9.02
N ALA A 142 -13.57 -1.72 -8.94
CA ALA A 142 -14.38 -1.42 -10.12
C ALA A 142 -13.82 -0.24 -10.91
N ILE A 143 -13.50 0.87 -10.23
CA ILE A 143 -12.94 2.08 -10.86
C ILE A 143 -11.59 1.74 -11.51
N VAL A 144 -10.70 1.05 -10.79
CA VAL A 144 -9.42 0.60 -11.35
C VAL A 144 -9.62 -0.32 -12.55
N GLY A 145 -10.62 -1.22 -12.49
CA GLY A 145 -10.97 -2.10 -13.61
C GLY A 145 -11.36 -1.30 -14.87
N VAL A 146 -12.18 -0.25 -14.70
CA VAL A 146 -12.54 0.66 -15.81
C VAL A 146 -11.32 1.42 -16.32
N MET A 147 -10.46 1.94 -15.44
CA MET A 147 -9.24 2.65 -15.83
C MET A 147 -8.25 1.76 -16.60
N LEU A 148 -8.11 0.50 -16.20
CA LEU A 148 -7.18 -0.44 -16.81
C LEU A 148 -7.78 -1.20 -18.00
N PHE A 149 -9.08 -1.09 -18.24
CA PHE A 149 -9.77 -1.79 -19.31
C PHE A 149 -9.14 -1.59 -20.70
N PRO A 150 -8.71 -0.36 -21.10
CA PRO A 150 -8.06 -0.16 -22.39
C PRO A 150 -6.75 -0.95 -22.56
N PHE A 151 -6.02 -1.21 -21.47
CA PHE A 151 -4.76 -1.95 -21.52
C PHE A 151 -4.96 -3.44 -21.83
N LEU A 152 -6.17 -4.00 -21.66
CA LEU A 152 -6.45 -5.38 -22.07
C LEU A 152 -6.27 -5.62 -23.57
N PHE A 153 -6.45 -4.57 -24.38
CA PHE A 153 -6.29 -4.67 -25.83
C PHE A 153 -4.82 -4.59 -26.29
N THR A 154 -3.90 -4.32 -25.38
CA THR A 154 -2.46 -4.23 -25.65
C THR A 154 -1.68 -5.46 -25.17
N ILE A 155 -2.34 -6.42 -24.52
CA ILE A 155 -1.71 -7.61 -23.93
C ILE A 155 -2.12 -8.85 -24.74
N GLU A 156 -1.15 -9.66 -25.12
CA GLU A 156 -1.39 -10.96 -25.75
C GLU A 156 -2.14 -11.91 -24.80
N PRO A 157 -3.28 -12.49 -25.21
CA PRO A 157 -4.06 -13.39 -24.36
C PRO A 157 -3.26 -14.57 -23.80
N VAL A 158 -2.30 -15.09 -24.55
CA VAL A 158 -1.43 -16.20 -24.15
C VAL A 158 -0.60 -15.82 -22.91
N GLN A 159 -0.14 -14.56 -22.80
CA GLN A 159 0.63 -14.08 -21.66
C GLN A 159 -0.23 -14.07 -20.37
N ILE A 160 -1.50 -13.70 -20.49
CA ILE A 160 -2.45 -13.73 -19.37
C ILE A 160 -2.69 -15.18 -18.94
N LEU A 161 -2.94 -16.07 -19.89
CA LEU A 161 -3.23 -17.47 -19.60
C LEU A 161 -2.03 -18.20 -18.99
N SER A 162 -0.80 -17.90 -19.39
CA SER A 162 0.41 -18.53 -18.83
C SER A 162 0.68 -18.12 -17.37
N GLN A 163 0.15 -16.97 -16.91
CA GLN A 163 0.38 -16.43 -15.56
C GLN A 163 -0.89 -16.41 -14.69
N TRP A 164 -1.95 -17.13 -15.08
CA TRP A 164 -3.25 -17.02 -14.43
C TRP A 164 -3.22 -17.30 -12.92
N GLN A 165 -2.39 -18.24 -12.45
CA GLN A 165 -2.26 -18.58 -11.03
C GLN A 165 -1.72 -17.40 -10.21
N ALA A 166 -0.65 -16.77 -10.70
CA ALA A 166 -0.07 -15.58 -10.07
C ALA A 166 -1.05 -14.42 -10.08
N LEU A 167 -1.78 -14.21 -11.19
CA LEU A 167 -2.79 -13.16 -11.31
C LEU A 167 -3.97 -13.38 -10.36
N VAL A 168 -4.43 -14.63 -10.19
CA VAL A 168 -5.49 -14.98 -9.23
C VAL A 168 -4.99 -14.77 -7.80
N ALA A 169 -3.79 -15.24 -7.47
CA ALA A 169 -3.18 -15.04 -6.15
C ALA A 169 -3.06 -13.54 -5.82
N LEU A 170 -2.56 -12.73 -6.74
CA LEU A 170 -2.47 -11.28 -6.60
C LEU A 170 -3.85 -10.63 -6.40
N ALA A 171 -4.83 -11.04 -7.20
CA ALA A 171 -6.19 -10.49 -7.13
C ALA A 171 -6.91 -10.85 -5.82
N VAL A 172 -6.71 -12.06 -5.31
CA VAL A 172 -7.41 -12.55 -4.10
C VAL A 172 -6.63 -12.18 -2.85
N LEU A 173 -5.37 -12.60 -2.73
CA LEU A 173 -4.60 -12.45 -1.50
C LEU A 173 -4.20 -11.00 -1.25
N THR A 174 -3.61 -10.33 -2.24
CA THR A 174 -3.12 -8.96 -2.02
C THR A 174 -4.22 -7.92 -2.16
N THR A 175 -5.07 -8.03 -3.18
CA THR A 175 -6.06 -6.99 -3.46
C THR A 175 -7.35 -7.20 -2.68
N ALA A 176 -8.03 -8.35 -2.85
CA ALA A 176 -9.33 -8.54 -2.21
C ALA A 176 -9.21 -8.69 -0.68
N ILE A 177 -8.23 -9.43 -0.19
CA ILE A 177 -8.02 -9.65 1.24
C ILE A 177 -7.11 -8.56 1.82
N GLY A 178 -5.88 -8.46 1.34
CA GLY A 178 -4.84 -7.60 1.94
C GLY A 178 -5.24 -6.13 2.00
N HIS A 179 -5.59 -5.52 0.86
CA HIS A 179 -6.02 -4.12 0.85
C HIS A 179 -7.32 -3.86 1.59
N THR A 180 -8.26 -4.83 1.63
CA THR A 180 -9.48 -4.69 2.42
C THR A 180 -9.19 -4.68 3.91
N LEU A 181 -8.39 -5.63 4.40
CA LEU A 181 -7.98 -5.68 5.80
C LEU A 181 -7.18 -4.44 6.19
N PHE A 182 -6.23 -4.03 5.36
CA PHE A 182 -5.47 -2.80 5.55
C PHE A 182 -6.39 -1.58 5.69
N LEU A 183 -7.36 -1.43 4.80
CA LEU A 183 -8.33 -0.33 4.86
C LEU A 183 -9.19 -0.38 6.15
N MET A 184 -9.57 -1.56 6.60
CA MET A 184 -10.37 -1.73 7.82
C MET A 184 -9.61 -1.32 9.09
N THR A 185 -8.27 -1.41 9.11
CA THR A 185 -7.47 -0.95 10.26
C THR A 185 -7.62 0.53 10.54
N PHE A 186 -7.97 1.34 9.51
CA PHE A 186 -8.20 2.78 9.67
C PHE A 186 -9.38 3.11 10.60
N LYS A 187 -10.25 2.16 10.94
CA LYS A 187 -11.26 2.36 11.97
C LYS A 187 -10.66 2.54 13.37
N HIS A 188 -9.55 1.88 13.62
CA HIS A 188 -8.97 1.74 14.96
C HIS A 188 -7.69 2.55 15.17
N PHE A 189 -6.96 2.84 14.09
CA PHE A 189 -5.66 3.53 14.12
C PHE A 189 -5.67 4.74 13.19
N ASN A 190 -4.77 5.70 13.44
CA ASN A 190 -4.46 6.73 12.44
C ASN A 190 -3.71 6.11 11.25
N ILE A 191 -3.70 6.82 10.13
CA ILE A 191 -3.17 6.28 8.88
C ILE A 191 -1.65 6.15 8.96
N THR A 192 -0.99 7.11 9.58
CA THR A 192 0.46 7.09 9.77
C THR A 192 0.90 5.87 10.57
N THR A 193 0.22 5.58 11.71
CA THR A 193 0.47 4.36 12.49
C THR A 193 0.33 3.10 11.63
N VAL A 194 -0.76 2.98 10.86
CA VAL A 194 -0.98 1.83 9.97
C VAL A 194 0.11 1.75 8.90
N SER A 195 0.52 2.89 8.34
CA SER A 195 1.58 2.96 7.34
C SER A 195 2.92 2.44 7.89
N ILE A 196 3.30 2.89 9.10
CA ILE A 196 4.53 2.43 9.77
C ILE A 196 4.44 0.93 10.09
N LEU A 197 3.32 0.46 10.66
CA LEU A 197 3.14 -0.96 10.99
C LEU A 197 3.19 -1.85 9.74
N SER A 198 2.67 -1.38 8.61
CA SER A 198 2.70 -2.12 7.35
C SER A 198 4.09 -2.22 6.73
N SER A 199 5.04 -1.39 7.18
CA SER A 199 6.43 -1.43 6.71
C SER A 199 7.18 -2.71 7.15
N VAL A 200 6.55 -3.58 7.92
CA VAL A 200 7.06 -4.94 8.20
C VAL A 200 7.04 -5.85 6.96
N GLN A 201 6.26 -5.53 5.92
CA GLN A 201 6.10 -6.39 4.74
C GLN A 201 7.41 -6.80 4.05
N PRO A 202 8.40 -5.91 3.82
CA PRO A 202 9.68 -6.30 3.25
C PRO A 202 10.44 -7.32 4.10
N VAL A 203 10.31 -7.25 5.42
CA VAL A 203 10.95 -8.22 6.35
C VAL A 203 10.36 -9.61 6.16
N TYR A 204 9.04 -9.72 6.00
CA TYR A 204 8.40 -11.00 5.66
C TYR A 204 8.89 -11.52 4.29
N GLY A 205 9.07 -10.64 3.31
CA GLY A 205 9.64 -11.02 2.01
C GLY A 205 11.01 -11.67 2.15
N ILE A 206 11.91 -11.10 2.98
CA ILE A 206 13.24 -11.65 3.26
C ILE A 206 13.13 -13.01 3.95
N LEU A 207 12.28 -13.15 4.96
CA LEU A 207 12.10 -14.41 5.67
C LEU A 207 11.60 -15.52 4.74
N ILE A 208 10.62 -15.20 3.87
CA ILE A 208 10.09 -16.14 2.88
C ILE A 208 11.18 -16.52 1.86
N GLY A 209 11.95 -15.55 1.36
CA GLY A 209 13.10 -15.82 0.46
C GLY A 209 14.14 -16.72 1.09
N THR A 210 14.48 -16.48 2.37
CA THR A 210 15.43 -17.30 3.11
C THR A 210 14.93 -18.74 3.30
N ILE A 211 13.66 -18.91 3.70
CA ILE A 211 13.11 -20.24 4.04
C ILE A 211 12.82 -21.07 2.78
N PHE A 212 12.19 -20.46 1.76
CA PHE A 212 11.67 -21.19 0.60
C PHE A 212 12.60 -21.17 -0.61
N LEU A 213 13.47 -20.15 -0.74
CA LEU A 213 14.39 -19.99 -1.87
C LEU A 213 15.85 -20.24 -1.44
N SER A 214 16.10 -20.54 -0.16
CA SER A 214 17.45 -20.73 0.40
C SER A 214 18.38 -19.52 0.19
N GLU A 215 17.81 -18.32 0.11
CA GLU A 215 18.55 -17.07 -0.03
C GLU A 215 19.16 -16.67 1.33
N ILE A 216 20.48 -16.54 1.40
CA ILE A 216 21.16 -16.10 2.62
C ILE A 216 21.21 -14.56 2.64
N PRO A 217 20.51 -13.90 3.60
CA PRO A 217 20.50 -12.44 3.67
C PRO A 217 21.90 -11.90 4.02
N LYS A 218 22.29 -10.83 3.31
CA LYS A 218 23.56 -10.11 3.61
C LYS A 218 23.44 -9.38 4.95
N GLY A 219 24.58 -9.05 5.57
CA GLY A 219 24.61 -8.30 6.83
C GLY A 219 23.85 -6.96 6.75
N THR A 220 23.93 -6.24 5.63
CA THR A 220 23.15 -5.03 5.37
C THR A 220 21.66 -5.28 5.36
N THR A 221 21.21 -6.40 4.78
CA THR A 221 19.81 -6.82 4.77
C THR A 221 19.28 -7.07 6.19
N ILE A 222 20.10 -7.74 7.03
CA ILE A 222 19.76 -7.97 8.44
C ILE A 222 19.65 -6.64 9.18
N LEU A 223 20.61 -5.72 8.99
CA LEU A 223 20.57 -4.38 9.59
C LEU A 223 19.30 -3.62 9.18
N GLY A 224 18.98 -3.60 7.88
CA GLY A 224 17.75 -2.97 7.37
C GLY A 224 16.49 -3.56 8.01
N GLY A 225 16.42 -4.89 8.13
CA GLY A 225 15.32 -5.60 8.80
C GLY A 225 15.18 -5.18 10.27
N ILE A 226 16.29 -5.07 11.01
CA ILE A 226 16.30 -4.62 12.40
C ILE A 226 15.77 -3.19 12.54
N LEU A 227 16.18 -2.25 11.66
CA LEU A 227 15.71 -0.87 11.68
C LEU A 227 14.20 -0.79 11.45
N ILE A 228 13.68 -1.52 10.46
CA ILE A 228 12.24 -1.58 10.17
C ILE A 228 11.48 -2.19 11.36
N LEU A 229 11.92 -3.33 11.88
CA LEU A 229 11.27 -3.99 13.01
C LEU A 229 11.29 -3.11 14.26
N SER A 230 12.39 -2.39 14.52
CA SER A 230 12.47 -1.43 15.63
C SER A 230 11.40 -0.34 15.50
N SER A 231 11.24 0.25 14.30
CA SER A 231 10.18 1.23 14.03
C SER A 231 8.79 0.65 14.28
N VAL A 232 8.52 -0.54 13.78
CA VAL A 232 7.23 -1.23 13.92
C VAL A 232 6.92 -1.55 15.40
N VAL A 233 7.91 -2.07 16.15
CA VAL A 233 7.75 -2.39 17.58
C VAL A 233 7.50 -1.12 18.38
N ILE A 234 8.30 -0.06 18.18
CA ILE A 234 8.12 1.22 18.89
C ILE A 234 6.70 1.76 18.65
N GLU A 235 6.26 1.80 17.39
CA GLU A 235 4.91 2.28 17.05
C GLU A 235 3.82 1.37 17.63
N SER A 236 3.99 0.05 17.59
CA SER A 236 3.03 -0.90 18.16
C SER A 236 2.84 -0.69 19.67
N VAL A 237 3.93 -0.51 20.42
CA VAL A 237 3.87 -0.23 21.86
C VAL A 237 3.25 1.13 22.14
N ARG A 238 3.62 2.14 21.37
CA ARG A 238 3.13 3.51 21.51
C ARG A 238 1.64 3.62 21.21
N SER A 239 1.17 3.00 20.13
CA SER A 239 -0.23 3.07 19.70
C SER A 239 -1.19 2.37 20.67
N LYS A 240 -0.73 1.35 21.39
CA LYS A 240 -1.52 0.71 22.47
C LYS A 240 -1.81 1.63 23.65
N LYS A 241 -0.93 2.61 23.91
CA LYS A 241 -1.07 3.56 25.01
C LYS A 241 -1.91 4.78 24.66
N GLN A 242 -2.27 4.96 23.38
CA GLN A 242 -3.14 6.05 22.96
C GLN A 242 -4.61 5.68 23.19
N PRO A 243 -5.46 6.65 23.63
CA PRO A 243 -6.89 6.41 23.73
C PRO A 243 -7.44 6.02 22.34
N LYS A 244 -8.31 5.01 22.32
CA LYS A 244 -8.97 4.56 21.09
C LYS A 244 -9.71 5.76 20.46
N LEU A 245 -9.49 5.97 19.19
CA LEU A 245 -10.23 6.97 18.42
C LEU A 245 -11.72 6.60 18.47
N SER A 246 -12.50 7.36 19.24
CA SER A 246 -13.97 7.25 19.35
C SER A 246 -14.64 7.75 18.07
#